data_95522304d31d747ae1c8ea5afede9255
#
_entry.id   95522304d31d747ae1c8ea5afede9255
#
_cell.length_a   1.000
_cell.length_b   1.000
_cell.length_c   1.000
_cell.angle_alpha   90.00
_cell.angle_beta   90.00
_cell.angle_gamma   90.00
#
_symmetry.space_group_name_H-M   'P 1'
#
loop_
_entity.id
_entity.type
_entity.pdbx_description
1 polymer ?
#
loop_
_entity_poly.entity_id
_entity_poly.type
_entity_poly.pdbx_seq_one_letter_code
_entity_poly.pdbx_strand_id
1 'polypeptide(L)'
;MTDYLIPLLLLLASTLALRKRENVYDHMIAGAAEGLTLLRSIFPALILLLTAVHMLRASGAADFLSRLLAPVFSVFGIPPETALLVLIRPVSGSAALAVGAELMTEYGVDSRIGRTAAVMLGSTETTFYTVSVYFGAAGARPSRACIPAALFADFVGFFMASLTVRLFY
;
A
#
# COMPACT_ATOMS: atom_id res chain seq x y z
N MET A 1 11.24 16.36 -8.31
CA MET A 1 10.27 16.50 -9.43
C MET A 1 8.86 16.07 -9.02
N THR A 2 8.73 15.11 -8.11
CA THR A 2 7.44 14.63 -7.59
C THR A 2 6.70 15.66 -6.72
N ASP A 3 7.42 16.60 -6.09
CA ASP A 3 6.84 17.58 -5.17
C ASP A 3 5.86 18.55 -5.86
N TYR A 4 6.03 18.76 -7.16
CA TYR A 4 5.15 19.62 -7.96
C TYR A 4 3.97 18.89 -8.61
N LEU A 5 3.96 17.57 -8.60
CA LEU A 5 2.92 16.77 -9.28
C LEU A 5 1.55 17.03 -8.67
N ILE A 6 1.43 16.95 -7.34
CA ILE A 6 0.17 17.18 -6.63
C ILE A 6 -0.32 18.63 -6.79
N PRO A 7 0.50 19.66 -6.55
CA PRO A 7 0.10 21.04 -6.81
C PRO A 7 -0.35 21.29 -8.26
N LEU A 8 0.33 20.68 -9.23
CA LEU A 8 0.02 20.84 -10.65
C LEU A 8 -1.30 20.17 -11.04
N LEU A 9 -1.59 18.98 -10.48
CA LEU A 9 -2.88 18.31 -10.65
C LEU A 9 -4.02 19.10 -10.03
N LEU A 10 -3.83 19.68 -8.84
CA LEU A 10 -4.81 20.52 -8.19
C LEU A 10 -5.05 21.81 -8.99
N LEU A 11 -4.00 22.43 -9.52
CA LEU A 11 -4.13 23.60 -10.39
C LEU A 11 -4.89 23.28 -11.66
N LEU A 12 -4.59 22.14 -12.30
CA LEU A 12 -5.29 21.67 -13.51
C LEU A 12 -6.76 21.42 -13.22
N ALA A 13 -7.08 20.69 -12.15
CA ALA A 13 -8.45 20.43 -11.74
C ALA A 13 -9.22 21.71 -11.47
N SER A 14 -8.60 22.67 -10.73
CA SER A 14 -9.20 23.97 -10.43
C SER A 14 -9.45 24.81 -11.68
N THR A 15 -8.52 24.85 -12.63
CA THR A 15 -8.70 25.58 -13.89
C THR A 15 -9.78 24.97 -14.77
N LEU A 16 -9.91 23.64 -14.81
CA LEU A 16 -10.99 22.96 -15.53
C LEU A 16 -12.36 23.22 -14.90
N ALA A 17 -12.44 23.23 -13.57
CA ALA A 17 -13.67 23.52 -12.84
C ALA A 17 -14.13 24.97 -13.06
N LEU A 18 -13.21 25.95 -13.05
CA LEU A 18 -13.51 27.35 -13.37
C LEU A 18 -14.06 27.52 -14.79
N ARG A 19 -13.53 26.76 -15.76
CA ARG A 19 -14.05 26.79 -17.15
C ARG A 19 -15.48 26.30 -17.25
N LYS A 20 -15.91 25.34 -16.41
CA LYS A 20 -17.25 24.78 -16.41
C LYS A 20 -18.30 25.65 -15.70
N ARG A 21 -17.90 26.76 -15.08
CA ARG A 21 -18.75 27.64 -14.25
C ARG A 21 -19.46 26.91 -13.10
N GLU A 22 -18.87 25.82 -12.61
CA GLU A 22 -19.41 25.08 -11.47
C GLU A 22 -18.96 25.75 -10.16
N ASN A 23 -19.76 25.59 -9.11
CA ASN A 23 -19.39 26.11 -7.81
C ASN A 23 -18.31 25.23 -7.17
N VAL A 24 -17.05 25.54 -7.44
CA VAL A 24 -15.86 24.81 -6.99
C VAL A 24 -15.87 24.65 -5.48
N TYR A 25 -16.32 25.66 -4.74
CA TYR A 25 -16.36 25.64 -3.30
C TYR A 25 -17.31 24.57 -2.74
N ASP A 26 -18.51 24.46 -3.28
CA ASP A 26 -19.48 23.45 -2.86
C ASP A 26 -18.99 22.03 -3.17
N HIS A 27 -18.36 21.83 -4.34
CA HIS A 27 -17.74 20.52 -4.68
C HIS A 27 -16.59 20.17 -3.76
N MET A 28 -15.77 21.14 -3.37
CA MET A 28 -14.69 20.91 -2.39
C MET A 28 -15.23 20.54 -1.01
N ILE A 29 -16.28 21.21 -0.54
CA ILE A 29 -16.94 20.88 0.75
C ILE A 29 -17.56 19.47 0.68
N ALA A 30 -18.27 19.16 -0.41
CA ALA A 30 -18.84 17.82 -0.59
C ALA A 30 -17.77 16.73 -0.60
N GLY A 31 -16.67 16.93 -1.34
CA GLY A 31 -15.54 16.01 -1.36
C GLY A 31 -14.87 15.84 0.01
N ALA A 32 -14.72 16.93 0.76
CA ALA A 32 -14.19 16.87 2.13
C ALA A 32 -15.12 16.10 3.08
N ALA A 33 -16.43 16.27 2.96
CA ALA A 33 -17.43 15.53 3.74
C ALA A 33 -17.42 14.04 3.42
N GLU A 34 -17.30 13.66 2.14
CA GLU A 34 -17.14 12.27 1.71
C GLU A 34 -15.84 11.67 2.25
N GLY A 35 -14.73 12.40 2.15
CA GLY A 35 -13.43 12.01 2.69
C GLY A 35 -13.47 11.77 4.21
N LEU A 36 -14.17 12.64 4.96
CA LEU A 36 -14.37 12.47 6.40
C LEU A 36 -15.19 11.23 6.74
N THR A 37 -16.22 10.96 5.95
CA THR A 37 -17.06 9.76 6.09
C THR A 37 -16.24 8.50 5.85
N LEU A 38 -15.42 8.49 4.79
CA LEU A 38 -14.49 7.40 4.49
C LEU A 38 -13.47 7.20 5.62
N LEU A 39 -12.85 8.28 6.11
CA LEU A 39 -11.93 8.23 7.24
C LEU A 39 -12.57 7.60 8.47
N ARG A 40 -13.80 8.04 8.83
CA ARG A 40 -14.55 7.48 9.96
C ARG A 40 -14.83 5.98 9.82
N SER A 41 -15.06 5.49 8.61
CA SER A 41 -15.33 4.07 8.37
C SER A 41 -14.06 3.20 8.45
N ILE A 42 -12.90 3.74 8.06
CA ILE A 42 -11.61 3.02 8.05
C ILE A 42 -10.94 3.08 9.43
N PHE A 43 -11.12 4.15 10.18
CA PHE A 43 -10.41 4.41 11.44
C PHE A 43 -10.49 3.30 12.48
N PRO A 44 -11.66 2.69 12.77
CA PRO A 44 -11.74 1.58 13.72
C PRO A 44 -10.95 0.35 13.28
N ALA A 45 -10.96 0.05 11.97
CA ALA A 45 -10.19 -1.05 11.42
C ALA A 45 -8.68 -0.80 11.53
N LEU A 46 -8.23 0.43 11.29
CA LEU A 46 -6.81 0.80 11.44
C LEU A 46 -6.33 0.66 12.89
N ILE A 47 -7.12 1.10 13.88
CA ILE A 47 -6.77 0.93 15.29
C ILE A 47 -6.60 -0.55 15.64
N LEU A 48 -7.55 -1.39 15.24
CA LEU A 48 -7.49 -2.83 15.48
C LEU A 48 -6.27 -3.45 14.84
N LEU A 49 -5.99 -3.10 13.58
CA LEU A 49 -4.86 -3.63 12.82
C LEU A 49 -3.51 -3.18 13.38
N LEU A 50 -3.36 -1.90 13.74
CA LEU A 50 -2.15 -1.40 14.40
C LEU A 50 -1.91 -2.13 15.72
N THR A 51 -2.94 -2.30 16.54
CA THR A 51 -2.83 -3.06 17.78
C THR A 51 -2.38 -4.50 17.52
N ALA A 52 -2.96 -5.19 16.53
CA ALA A 52 -2.58 -6.55 16.16
C ALA A 52 -1.11 -6.62 15.65
N VAL A 53 -0.67 -5.66 14.86
CA VAL A 53 0.73 -5.57 14.38
C VAL A 53 1.69 -5.37 15.54
N HIS A 54 1.38 -4.46 16.48
CA HIS A 54 2.19 -4.30 17.70
C HIS A 54 2.26 -5.56 18.55
N MET A 55 1.13 -6.26 18.72
CA MET A 55 1.12 -7.55 19.44
C MET A 55 1.96 -8.60 18.72
N LEU A 56 1.89 -8.67 17.38
CA LEU A 56 2.69 -9.60 16.58
C LEU A 56 4.19 -9.32 16.69
N ARG A 57 4.59 -8.05 16.74
CA ARG A 57 5.98 -7.64 16.97
C ARG A 57 6.42 -7.94 18.41
N ALA A 58 5.62 -7.56 19.40
CA ALA A 58 5.91 -7.80 20.80
C ALA A 58 6.05 -9.30 21.13
N SER A 59 5.34 -10.16 20.40
CA SER A 59 5.48 -11.63 20.52
C SER A 59 6.75 -12.20 19.88
N GLY A 60 7.52 -11.41 19.12
CA GLY A 60 8.67 -11.86 18.34
C GLY A 60 8.31 -12.63 17.05
N ALA A 61 7.03 -12.77 16.73
CA ALA A 61 6.59 -13.50 15.53
C ALA A 61 7.00 -12.78 14.24
N ALA A 62 7.01 -11.45 14.22
CA ALA A 62 7.48 -10.65 13.09
C ALA A 62 8.99 -10.87 12.85
N ASP A 63 9.80 -10.91 13.92
CA ASP A 63 11.24 -11.17 13.83
C ASP A 63 11.54 -12.61 13.40
N PHE A 64 10.79 -13.57 13.90
CA PHE A 64 10.88 -14.96 13.46
C PHE A 64 10.61 -15.08 11.95
N LEU A 65 9.56 -14.45 11.47
CA LEU A 65 9.19 -14.44 10.06
C LEU A 65 10.26 -13.77 9.20
N SER A 66 10.77 -12.63 9.63
CA SER A 66 11.87 -11.92 8.97
C SER A 66 13.12 -12.79 8.85
N ARG A 67 13.50 -13.50 9.92
CA ARG A 67 14.65 -14.43 9.90
C ARG A 67 14.41 -15.62 8.98
N LEU A 68 13.21 -16.17 8.95
CA LEU A 68 12.84 -17.30 8.09
C LEU A 68 12.93 -16.94 6.61
N LEU A 69 12.49 -15.72 6.26
CA LEU A 69 12.48 -15.23 4.87
C LEU A 69 13.77 -14.53 4.45
N ALA A 70 14.63 -14.16 5.41
CA ALA A 70 15.89 -13.46 5.16
C ALA A 70 16.77 -14.12 4.06
N PRO A 71 16.99 -15.44 4.02
CA PRO A 71 17.82 -16.05 2.98
C PRO A 71 17.22 -15.87 1.56
N VAL A 72 15.91 -15.93 1.44
CA VAL A 72 15.23 -15.70 0.15
C VAL A 72 15.29 -14.21 -0.20
N PHE A 73 14.94 -13.35 0.73
CA PHE A 73 14.86 -11.90 0.50
C PHE A 73 16.23 -11.28 0.21
N SER A 74 17.29 -11.77 0.85
CA SER A 74 18.66 -11.29 0.64
C SER A 74 19.13 -11.53 -0.80
N VAL A 75 18.77 -12.64 -1.42
CA VAL A 75 19.09 -12.94 -2.84
C VAL A 75 18.47 -11.90 -3.77
N PHE A 76 17.25 -11.46 -3.46
CA PHE A 76 16.54 -10.46 -4.25
C PHE A 76 16.80 -9.01 -3.78
N GLY A 77 17.62 -8.82 -2.73
CA GLY A 77 17.91 -7.51 -2.17
C GLY A 77 16.73 -6.85 -1.46
N ILE A 78 15.70 -7.61 -1.11
CA ILE A 78 14.52 -7.15 -0.35
C ILE A 78 14.91 -7.10 1.14
N PRO A 79 14.63 -6.00 1.86
CA PRO A 79 14.88 -5.94 3.29
C PRO A 79 14.05 -6.99 4.03
N PRO A 80 14.66 -7.87 4.85
CA PRO A 80 13.91 -8.92 5.57
C PRO A 80 12.83 -8.37 6.50
N GLU A 81 13.00 -7.17 7.01
CA GLU A 81 12.06 -6.46 7.87
C GLU A 81 10.71 -6.22 7.19
N THR A 82 10.70 -6.18 5.86
CA THR A 82 9.45 -6.04 5.07
C THR A 82 8.69 -7.35 4.89
N ALA A 83 9.17 -8.47 5.46
CA ALA A 83 8.56 -9.80 5.30
C ALA A 83 7.07 -9.83 5.65
N LEU A 84 6.70 -9.21 6.77
CA LEU A 84 5.31 -9.13 7.21
C LEU A 84 4.46 -8.34 6.20
N LEU A 85 4.99 -7.24 5.66
CA LEU A 85 4.33 -6.44 4.64
C LEU A 85 4.07 -7.26 3.36
N VAL A 86 5.08 -7.97 2.89
CA VAL A 86 4.99 -8.82 1.68
C VAL A 86 3.93 -9.91 1.83
N LEU A 87 3.80 -10.52 3.01
CA LEU A 87 2.82 -11.58 3.25
C LEU A 87 1.39 -11.04 3.43
N ILE A 88 1.23 -9.89 4.05
CA ILE A 88 -0.08 -9.31 4.34
C ILE A 88 -0.66 -8.58 3.12
N ARG A 89 0.18 -7.98 2.29
CA ARG A 89 -0.25 -7.12 1.17
C ARG A 89 -1.24 -7.79 0.21
N PRO A 90 -1.05 -9.05 -0.23
CA PRO A 90 -2.00 -9.73 -1.10
C PRO A 90 -3.38 -9.97 -0.46
N VAL A 91 -3.42 -10.04 0.88
CA VAL A 91 -4.62 -10.42 1.65
C VAL A 91 -5.43 -9.19 2.08
N SER A 92 -4.75 -8.15 2.60
CA SER A 92 -5.42 -6.99 3.19
C SER A 92 -4.63 -5.71 2.95
N GLY A 93 -5.19 -4.78 2.18
CA GLY A 93 -4.60 -3.48 1.90
C GLY A 93 -4.51 -2.59 3.14
N SER A 94 -5.53 -2.57 4.00
CA SER A 94 -5.52 -1.79 5.24
C SER A 94 -4.53 -2.35 6.27
N ALA A 95 -4.42 -3.67 6.40
CA ALA A 95 -3.42 -4.28 7.26
C ALA A 95 -1.99 -4.02 6.72
N ALA A 96 -1.79 -4.10 5.42
CA ALA A 96 -0.51 -3.75 4.79
C ALA A 96 -0.13 -2.28 5.04
N LEU A 97 -1.11 -1.37 4.96
CA LEU A 97 -0.89 0.04 5.27
C LEU A 97 -0.46 0.24 6.73
N ALA A 98 -1.08 -0.46 7.67
CA ALA A 98 -0.71 -0.43 9.09
C ALA A 98 0.73 -0.95 9.31
N VAL A 99 1.09 -2.10 8.70
CA VAL A 99 2.46 -2.65 8.76
C VAL A 99 3.48 -1.70 8.14
N GLY A 100 3.16 -1.10 7.00
CA GLY A 100 4.05 -0.14 6.34
C GLY A 100 4.25 1.14 7.15
N ALA A 101 3.18 1.67 7.77
CA ALA A 101 3.28 2.80 8.67
C ALA A 101 4.16 2.49 9.89
N GLU A 102 4.03 1.30 10.46
CA GLU A 102 4.86 0.82 11.56
C GLU A 102 6.33 0.73 11.16
N LEU A 103 6.64 0.14 9.99
CA LEU A 103 8.00 0.07 9.45
C LEU A 103 8.61 1.47 9.27
N MET A 104 7.84 2.42 8.74
CA MET A 104 8.29 3.80 8.57
C MET A 104 8.50 4.52 9.91
N THR A 105 7.69 4.21 10.92
CA THR A 105 7.84 4.79 12.27
C THR A 105 9.07 4.23 12.98
N GLU A 106 9.30 2.92 12.89
CA GLU A 106 10.39 2.25 13.58
C GLU A 106 11.76 2.51 12.95
N TYR A 107 11.85 2.38 11.62
CA TYR A 107 13.13 2.49 10.89
C TYR A 107 13.37 3.88 10.30
N GLY A 108 12.36 4.76 10.33
CA GLY A 108 12.39 6.07 9.72
C GLY A 108 11.92 6.05 8.26
N VAL A 109 11.18 7.09 7.87
CA VAL A 109 10.61 7.24 6.51
C VAL A 109 11.67 7.33 5.42
N ASP A 110 12.82 7.94 5.72
CA ASP A 110 13.93 8.14 4.80
C ASP A 110 14.93 6.98 4.79
N SER A 111 14.76 5.99 5.66
CA SER A 111 15.59 4.79 5.66
C SER A 111 15.32 3.93 4.43
N ARG A 112 16.25 3.07 4.07
CA ARG A 112 16.06 2.09 2.99
C ARG A 112 14.83 1.21 3.24
N ILE A 113 14.57 0.80 4.48
CA ILE A 113 13.44 -0.04 4.86
C ILE A 113 12.13 0.74 4.69
N GLY A 114 12.06 1.96 5.25
CA GLY A 114 10.87 2.81 5.15
C GLY A 114 10.52 3.17 3.71
N ARG A 115 11.51 3.59 2.91
CA ARG A 115 11.30 3.86 1.47
C ARG A 115 10.87 2.63 0.70
N THR A 116 11.47 1.46 0.96
CA THR A 116 11.06 0.21 0.32
C THR A 116 9.62 -0.13 0.67
N ALA A 117 9.21 -0.01 1.94
CA ALA A 117 7.84 -0.23 2.38
C ALA A 117 6.86 0.74 1.69
N ALA A 118 7.21 2.02 1.60
CA ALA A 118 6.38 3.03 0.94
C ALA A 118 6.20 2.73 -0.57
N VAL A 119 7.28 2.36 -1.27
CA VAL A 119 7.22 2.01 -2.70
C VAL A 119 6.46 0.71 -2.91
N MET A 120 6.63 -0.30 -2.05
CA MET A 120 5.85 -1.54 -2.10
C MET A 120 4.35 -1.26 -1.96
N LEU A 121 3.95 -0.41 -1.00
CA LEU A 121 2.55 -0.03 -0.81
C LEU A 121 1.97 0.71 -2.01
N GLY A 122 2.75 1.59 -2.63
CA GLY A 122 2.31 2.40 -3.76
C GLY A 122 2.32 1.68 -5.11
N SER A 123 3.11 0.61 -5.26
CA SER A 123 3.30 -0.11 -6.54
C SER A 123 2.53 -1.43 -6.64
N THR A 124 1.92 -1.89 -5.56
CA THR A 124 1.16 -3.15 -5.51
C THR A 124 -0.26 -2.94 -5.02
N GLU A 125 -1.15 -3.91 -5.30
CA GLU A 125 -2.53 -3.91 -4.84
C GLU A 125 -2.85 -5.16 -4.02
N THR A 126 -4.04 -5.17 -3.39
CA THR A 126 -4.54 -6.30 -2.60
C THR A 126 -5.08 -7.37 -3.54
N THR A 127 -4.28 -8.36 -3.87
CA THR A 127 -4.54 -9.38 -4.90
C THR A 127 -5.88 -10.08 -4.75
N PHE A 128 -6.18 -10.62 -3.57
CA PHE A 128 -7.44 -11.38 -3.37
C PHE A 128 -8.67 -10.48 -3.49
N TYR A 129 -8.60 -9.26 -2.97
CA TYR A 129 -9.68 -8.29 -3.09
C TYR A 129 -9.89 -7.89 -4.55
N THR A 130 -8.82 -7.52 -5.25
CA THR A 130 -8.85 -7.09 -6.65
C THR A 130 -9.43 -8.18 -7.53
N VAL A 131 -8.94 -9.41 -7.42
CA VAL A 131 -9.48 -10.57 -8.17
C VAL A 131 -10.97 -10.75 -7.89
N SER A 132 -11.39 -10.71 -6.63
CA SER A 132 -12.79 -10.90 -6.26
C SER A 132 -13.71 -9.82 -6.82
N VAL A 133 -13.31 -8.56 -6.73
CA VAL A 133 -14.11 -7.40 -7.20
C VAL A 133 -14.22 -7.40 -8.72
N TYR A 134 -13.09 -7.55 -9.44
CA TYR A 134 -13.11 -7.46 -10.91
C TYR A 134 -13.82 -8.65 -11.56
N PHE A 135 -13.57 -9.88 -11.10
CA PHE A 135 -14.28 -11.05 -11.62
C PHE A 135 -15.76 -11.06 -11.22
N GLY A 136 -16.08 -10.58 -10.00
CA GLY A 136 -17.46 -10.39 -9.57
C GLY A 136 -18.22 -9.37 -10.44
N ALA A 137 -17.62 -8.22 -10.71
CA ALA A 137 -18.21 -7.18 -11.58
C ALA A 137 -18.36 -7.64 -13.03
N ALA A 138 -17.40 -8.44 -13.53
CA ALA A 138 -17.44 -8.98 -14.89
C ALA A 138 -18.39 -10.18 -15.05
N GLY A 139 -18.94 -10.73 -13.95
CA GLY A 139 -19.73 -11.98 -13.97
C GLY A 139 -18.94 -13.20 -14.46
N ALA A 140 -17.61 -13.12 -14.43
CA ALA A 140 -16.69 -14.15 -14.91
C ALA A 140 -16.11 -14.97 -13.75
N ARG A 141 -15.63 -16.17 -14.06
CA ARG A 141 -14.91 -16.98 -13.07
C ARG A 141 -13.39 -16.84 -13.28
N PRO A 142 -12.60 -16.60 -12.22
CA PRO A 142 -11.15 -16.58 -12.35
C PRO A 142 -10.61 -17.92 -12.85
N SER A 143 -9.65 -17.89 -13.77
CA SER A 143 -8.95 -19.10 -14.20
C SER A 143 -8.12 -19.68 -13.02
N ARG A 144 -7.79 -20.97 -13.08
CA ARG A 144 -6.94 -21.62 -12.06
C ARG A 144 -5.56 -20.96 -11.93
N ALA A 145 -5.07 -20.36 -13.00
CA ALA A 145 -3.78 -19.66 -13.03
C ALA A 145 -3.85 -18.20 -12.53
N CYS A 146 -5.04 -17.63 -12.34
CA CYS A 146 -5.21 -16.20 -12.02
C CYS A 146 -4.53 -15.82 -10.70
N ILE A 147 -4.81 -16.55 -9.62
CA ILE A 147 -4.24 -16.26 -8.30
C ILE A 147 -2.71 -16.49 -8.28
N PRO A 148 -2.17 -17.63 -8.73
CA PRO A 148 -0.72 -17.82 -8.81
C PRO A 148 -0.01 -16.77 -9.65
N ALA A 149 -0.58 -16.39 -10.79
CA ALA A 149 0.00 -15.35 -11.65
C ALA A 149 0.00 -13.97 -10.98
N ALA A 150 -1.09 -13.62 -10.28
CA ALA A 150 -1.20 -12.37 -9.54
C ALA A 150 -0.21 -12.31 -8.36
N LEU A 151 -0.07 -13.39 -7.58
CA LEU A 151 0.93 -13.46 -6.51
C LEU A 151 2.38 -13.40 -7.03
N PHE A 152 2.64 -13.98 -8.19
CA PHE A 152 3.93 -13.84 -8.86
C PHE A 152 4.18 -12.39 -9.30
N ALA A 153 3.17 -11.72 -9.83
CA ALA A 153 3.25 -10.30 -10.18
C ALA A 153 3.50 -9.41 -8.94
N ASP A 154 2.85 -9.69 -7.80
CA ASP A 154 3.12 -9.01 -6.53
C ASP A 154 4.57 -9.20 -6.11
N PHE A 155 5.09 -10.42 -6.17
CA PHE A 155 6.49 -10.68 -5.83
C PHE A 155 7.45 -9.91 -6.72
N VAL A 156 7.20 -9.86 -8.03
CA VAL A 156 7.98 -9.04 -8.97
C VAL A 156 7.87 -7.55 -8.60
N GLY A 157 6.68 -7.08 -8.23
CA GLY A 157 6.46 -5.71 -7.75
C GLY A 157 7.29 -5.39 -6.50
N PHE A 158 7.32 -6.28 -5.51
CA PHE A 158 8.13 -6.12 -4.30
C PHE A 158 9.64 -6.11 -4.60
N PHE A 159 10.08 -7.00 -5.48
CA PHE A 159 11.46 -7.01 -5.95
C PHE A 159 11.83 -5.70 -6.65
N MET A 160 11.01 -5.24 -7.58
CA MET A 160 11.23 -4.00 -8.31
C MET A 160 11.18 -2.77 -7.39
N ALA A 161 10.29 -2.75 -6.40
CA ALA A 161 10.25 -1.70 -5.38
C ALA A 161 11.59 -1.61 -4.62
N SER A 162 12.10 -2.74 -4.15
CA SER A 162 13.39 -2.80 -3.45
C SER A 162 14.56 -2.41 -4.36
N LEU A 163 14.56 -2.88 -5.60
CA LEU A 163 15.58 -2.54 -6.60
C LEU A 163 15.58 -1.05 -6.92
N THR A 164 14.41 -0.46 -7.12
CA THR A 164 14.25 0.98 -7.39
C THR A 164 14.81 1.83 -6.25
N VAL A 165 14.46 1.49 -5.01
CA VAL A 165 14.98 2.20 -3.82
C VAL A 165 16.50 2.06 -3.74
N ARG A 166 17.05 0.89 -4.06
CA ARG A 166 18.50 0.66 -4.03
C ARG A 166 19.26 1.43 -5.11
N LEU A 167 18.63 1.67 -6.28
CA LEU A 167 19.29 2.34 -7.41
C LEU A 167 19.20 3.87 -7.35
N PHE A 168 18.12 4.40 -6.79
CA PHE A 168 17.81 5.83 -6.85
C PHE A 168 17.99 6.57 -5.51
N TYR A 169 18.18 5.82 -4.43
CA TYR A 169 18.33 6.34 -3.07
C TYR A 169 19.43 5.62 -2.28
#